data_bad0007f95fcb9a75d470d2dacffbcf9
#
_entry.id   bad0007f95fcb9a75d470d2dacffbcf9
#
_cell.length_a   1.000
_cell.length_b   1.000
_cell.length_c   1.000
_cell.angle_alpha   90.00
_cell.angle_beta   90.00
_cell.angle_gamma   90.00
#
_symmetry.space_group_name_H-M   'P 1'
#
loop_
_entity.id
_entity.type
_entity.pdbx_description
1 polymer ?
#
loop_
_entity_poly.entity_id
_entity_poly.type
_entity_poly.pdbx_seq_one_letter_code
_entity_poly.pdbx_strand_id
1 'polypeptide(L)'
;MRDRQMRKTAKEWKTFYSDPEFEQNYTYEGHDLGAACTEDGTSILLWSPVAESVTVRFYHDGESEDSYRTEAMVKEGKGVWAYRTKEVLHKVYYDFELSIEGKMICSADPYAKACGINGKRSMIVDLKRTDPKGWEEDVSPAYQQEQIIYELHIGEYSWDPSGGFPAAFRGKYKAFTCENTTLDHDGVHPTGFSYMQKLGITN
;
A
#
# COMPACT_ATOMS: atom_id res chain seq x y z
N MET A 1 -19.68 7.56 -39.18
CA MET A 1 -19.57 6.16 -38.71
C MET A 1 -18.33 6.08 -37.82
N ARG A 2 -18.49 5.97 -36.50
CA ARG A 2 -17.35 5.75 -35.62
C ARG A 2 -16.95 4.28 -35.75
N ASP A 3 -15.74 4.03 -36.22
CA ASP A 3 -15.14 2.71 -36.24
C ASP A 3 -15.26 2.10 -34.84
N ARG A 4 -16.06 1.05 -34.72
CA ARG A 4 -16.09 0.21 -33.53
C ARG A 4 -14.80 -0.60 -33.55
N GLN A 5 -13.73 -0.03 -32.99
CA GLN A 5 -12.51 -0.78 -32.76
C GLN A 5 -12.88 -2.04 -31.97
N MET A 6 -12.76 -3.20 -32.62
CA MET A 6 -13.10 -4.48 -31.99
C MET A 6 -12.14 -4.73 -30.83
N ARG A 7 -12.71 -4.85 -29.64
CA ARG A 7 -11.92 -5.15 -28.42
C ARG A 7 -11.31 -6.54 -28.51
N LYS A 8 -10.08 -6.67 -28.02
CA LYS A 8 -9.43 -7.97 -27.92
C LYS A 8 -10.22 -8.91 -27.02
N THR A 9 -10.36 -10.14 -27.47
CA THR A 9 -10.89 -11.25 -26.68
C THR A 9 -9.87 -11.69 -25.62
N ALA A 10 -10.29 -12.43 -24.61
CA ALA A 10 -9.37 -12.99 -23.62
C ALA A 10 -8.26 -13.85 -24.26
N LYS A 11 -8.55 -14.56 -25.37
CA LYS A 11 -7.57 -15.35 -26.10
C LYS A 11 -6.53 -14.46 -26.78
N GLU A 12 -6.94 -13.36 -27.39
CA GLU A 12 -6.02 -12.40 -28.03
C GLU A 12 -5.14 -11.69 -27.00
N TRP A 13 -5.70 -11.34 -25.84
CA TRP A 13 -4.92 -10.79 -24.73
C TRP A 13 -3.89 -11.80 -24.22
N LYS A 14 -4.28 -13.08 -24.05
CA LYS A 14 -3.35 -14.13 -23.65
C LYS A 14 -2.22 -14.28 -24.67
N THR A 15 -2.53 -14.30 -25.97
CA THR A 15 -1.52 -14.36 -27.04
C THR A 15 -0.57 -13.17 -26.97
N PHE A 16 -1.11 -11.94 -26.83
CA PHE A 16 -0.33 -10.72 -26.75
C PHE A 16 0.67 -10.73 -25.58
N TYR A 17 0.21 -11.10 -24.38
CA TYR A 17 1.08 -11.14 -23.19
C TYR A 17 2.05 -12.33 -23.17
N SER A 18 1.80 -13.38 -23.98
CA SER A 18 2.70 -14.54 -24.09
C SER A 18 3.69 -14.39 -25.25
N ASP A 19 3.63 -13.32 -26.01
CA ASP A 19 4.55 -13.06 -27.11
C ASP A 19 5.93 -12.67 -26.55
N PRO A 20 7.03 -13.30 -27.00
CA PRO A 20 8.39 -12.90 -26.60
C PRO A 20 8.71 -11.42 -26.87
N GLU A 21 8.11 -10.83 -27.90
CA GLU A 21 8.26 -9.41 -28.20
C GLU A 21 7.65 -8.52 -27.10
N PHE A 22 6.62 -9.02 -26.38
CA PHE A 22 6.04 -8.27 -25.27
C PHE A 22 7.06 -8.02 -24.17
N GLU A 23 7.77 -9.04 -23.73
CA GLU A 23 8.82 -8.90 -22.72
C GLU A 23 9.95 -7.99 -23.22
N GLN A 24 10.41 -8.21 -24.44
CA GLN A 24 11.45 -7.38 -25.03
C GLN A 24 11.08 -5.90 -25.08
N ASN A 25 9.81 -5.59 -25.38
CA ASN A 25 9.34 -4.21 -25.54
C ASN A 25 8.94 -3.54 -24.23
N TYR A 26 8.46 -4.30 -23.23
CA TYR A 26 7.77 -3.75 -22.06
C TYR A 26 8.38 -4.16 -20.73
N THR A 27 9.41 -5.01 -20.67
CA THR A 27 10.12 -5.24 -19.43
C THR A 27 10.74 -3.94 -18.93
N TYR A 28 10.37 -3.54 -17.72
CA TYR A 28 10.89 -2.38 -17.03
C TYR A 28 11.74 -2.85 -15.85
N GLU A 29 13.02 -2.52 -15.87
CA GLU A 29 13.99 -2.93 -14.86
C GLU A 29 14.22 -1.87 -13.76
N GLY A 30 13.53 -0.73 -13.84
CA GLY A 30 13.58 0.31 -12.81
C GLY A 30 12.92 -0.14 -11.51
N HIS A 31 13.34 0.45 -10.39
CA HIS A 31 12.82 0.18 -9.05
C HIS A 31 12.03 1.36 -8.48
N ASP A 32 11.54 2.24 -9.34
CA ASP A 32 10.94 3.54 -9.02
C ASP A 32 9.45 3.64 -9.39
N LEU A 33 8.79 2.51 -9.70
CA LEU A 33 7.35 2.49 -9.91
C LEU A 33 6.59 2.86 -8.62
N GLY A 34 5.44 3.51 -8.79
CA GLY A 34 4.66 4.08 -7.71
C GLY A 34 4.99 5.54 -7.43
N ALA A 35 4.51 6.03 -6.28
CA ALA A 35 4.77 7.40 -5.86
C ALA A 35 6.04 7.51 -4.99
N ALA A 36 6.91 8.43 -5.36
CA ALA A 36 8.04 8.87 -4.55
C ALA A 36 7.88 10.36 -4.23
N CYS A 37 7.97 10.71 -2.95
CA CYS A 37 7.86 12.06 -2.45
C CYS A 37 9.08 12.39 -1.59
N THR A 38 9.74 13.49 -1.90
CA THR A 38 10.90 14.01 -1.19
C THR A 38 10.73 15.51 -0.97
N GLU A 39 11.71 16.17 -0.35
CA GLU A 39 11.72 17.62 -0.19
C GLU A 39 11.81 18.37 -1.53
N ASP A 40 12.34 17.72 -2.57
CA ASP A 40 12.54 18.32 -3.89
C ASP A 40 11.28 18.21 -4.80
N GLY A 41 10.29 17.44 -4.38
CA GLY A 41 9.04 17.26 -5.13
C GLY A 41 8.48 15.84 -5.10
N THR A 42 7.58 15.56 -6.04
CA THR A 42 6.88 14.29 -6.15
C THR A 42 6.97 13.73 -7.56
N SER A 43 7.23 12.44 -7.68
CA SER A 43 7.11 11.67 -8.92
C SER A 43 6.15 10.51 -8.74
N ILE A 44 5.36 10.20 -9.77
CA ILE A 44 4.45 9.06 -9.80
C ILE A 44 4.70 8.32 -11.11
N LEU A 45 5.10 7.06 -11.04
CA LEU A 45 5.35 6.23 -12.20
C LEU A 45 4.42 5.03 -12.19
N LEU A 46 3.73 4.80 -13.30
CA LEU A 46 2.83 3.67 -13.51
C LEU A 46 3.28 2.87 -14.71
N TRP A 47 3.44 1.56 -14.55
CA TRP A 47 3.63 0.67 -15.68
C TRP A 47 2.26 0.20 -16.21
N SER A 48 1.92 0.63 -17.41
CA SER A 48 0.71 0.25 -18.11
C SER A 48 0.96 0.26 -19.63
N PRO A 49 1.55 -0.80 -20.19
CA PRO A 49 2.02 -0.84 -21.58
C PRO A 49 0.90 -0.72 -22.60
N VAL A 50 -0.32 -1.16 -22.24
CA VAL A 50 -1.48 -1.18 -23.14
C VAL A 50 -2.38 0.05 -23.02
N ALA A 51 -2.12 0.94 -22.08
CA ALA A 51 -2.90 2.15 -21.94
C ALA A 51 -2.65 3.11 -23.11
N GLU A 52 -3.73 3.72 -23.61
CA GLU A 52 -3.75 4.77 -24.64
C GLU A 52 -3.48 6.13 -24.03
N SER A 53 -4.01 6.36 -22.83
CA SER A 53 -3.79 7.53 -22.00
C SER A 53 -3.87 7.16 -20.52
N VAL A 54 -3.14 7.89 -19.69
CA VAL A 54 -3.21 7.78 -18.23
C VAL A 54 -3.31 9.17 -17.64
N THR A 55 -4.19 9.31 -16.68
CA THR A 55 -4.41 10.53 -15.91
C THR A 55 -4.28 10.18 -14.43
N VAL A 56 -3.50 10.93 -13.67
CA VAL A 56 -3.50 10.86 -12.21
C VAL A 56 -4.52 11.85 -11.66
N ARG A 57 -5.34 11.40 -10.71
CA ARG A 57 -6.36 12.22 -10.05
C ARG A 57 -6.02 12.32 -8.57
N PHE A 58 -6.13 13.52 -8.01
CA PHE A 58 -5.76 13.82 -6.64
C PHE A 58 -6.97 14.14 -5.78
N TYR A 59 -6.94 13.70 -4.52
CA TYR A 59 -8.03 13.81 -3.55
C TYR A 59 -7.52 14.33 -2.21
N HIS A 60 -8.36 15.06 -1.49
CA HIS A 60 -8.03 15.55 -0.16
C HIS A 60 -8.04 14.46 0.92
N ASP A 61 -8.82 13.41 0.70
CA ASP A 61 -8.95 12.27 1.61
C ASP A 61 -9.07 10.94 0.86
N GLY A 62 -9.10 9.83 1.59
CA GLY A 62 -9.14 8.49 1.04
C GLY A 62 -10.52 7.98 0.62
N GLU A 63 -11.59 8.76 0.83
CA GLU A 63 -12.97 8.34 0.63
C GLU A 63 -13.72 9.16 -0.43
N SER A 64 -13.33 10.41 -0.66
CA SER A 64 -14.00 11.34 -1.59
C SER A 64 -14.20 10.74 -2.98
N GLU A 65 -15.36 10.99 -3.57
CA GLU A 65 -15.66 10.58 -4.96
C GLU A 65 -15.05 11.56 -5.96
N ASP A 66 -15.02 12.84 -5.64
CA ASP A 66 -14.57 13.90 -6.55
C ASP A 66 -13.10 14.25 -6.32
N SER A 67 -12.31 14.17 -7.39
CA SER A 67 -10.94 14.66 -7.40
C SER A 67 -10.91 16.19 -7.45
N TYR A 68 -10.05 16.81 -6.66
CA TYR A 68 -9.86 18.27 -6.72
C TYR A 68 -8.90 18.70 -7.83
N ARG A 69 -8.10 17.77 -8.35
CA ARG A 69 -7.10 18.03 -9.39
C ARG A 69 -6.88 16.77 -10.22
N THR A 70 -6.64 16.95 -11.50
CA THR A 70 -6.42 15.89 -12.48
C THR A 70 -5.27 16.29 -13.39
N GLU A 71 -4.30 15.41 -13.61
CA GLU A 71 -3.12 15.69 -14.43
C GLU A 71 -2.84 14.56 -15.41
N ALA A 72 -2.58 14.90 -16.66
CA ALA A 72 -2.18 13.90 -17.65
C ALA A 72 -0.77 13.40 -17.37
N MET A 73 -0.56 12.09 -17.45
CA MET A 73 0.75 11.49 -17.34
C MET A 73 1.43 11.40 -18.71
N VAL A 74 2.74 11.50 -18.72
CA VAL A 74 3.56 11.41 -19.93
C VAL A 74 4.00 9.98 -20.15
N LYS A 75 3.77 9.45 -21.35
CA LYS A 75 4.23 8.12 -21.72
C LYS A 75 5.74 8.14 -21.96
N GLU A 76 6.45 7.28 -21.25
CA GLU A 76 7.88 7.05 -21.39
C GLU A 76 8.16 5.68 -22.06
N GLY A 77 9.40 5.26 -22.11
CA GLY A 77 9.77 3.96 -22.66
C GLY A 77 9.25 2.77 -21.83
N LYS A 78 9.23 1.59 -22.43
CA LYS A 78 8.89 0.31 -21.75
C LYS A 78 7.49 0.26 -21.13
N GLY A 79 6.56 1.07 -21.63
CA GLY A 79 5.16 1.06 -21.13
C GLY A 79 4.96 1.81 -19.83
N VAL A 80 5.93 2.61 -19.39
CA VAL A 80 5.85 3.46 -18.20
C VAL A 80 5.18 4.78 -18.53
N TRP A 81 4.36 5.25 -17.61
CA TRP A 81 3.75 6.57 -17.59
C TRP A 81 4.23 7.33 -16.36
N ALA A 82 4.56 8.60 -16.52
CA ALA A 82 5.14 9.41 -15.47
C ALA A 82 4.41 10.75 -15.28
N TYR A 83 4.22 11.10 -14.02
CA TYR A 83 3.88 12.45 -13.57
C TYR A 83 4.99 12.96 -12.65
N ARG A 84 5.46 14.18 -12.84
CA ARG A 84 6.50 14.79 -12.00
C ARG A 84 6.15 16.23 -11.70
N THR A 85 6.34 16.63 -10.46
CA THR A 85 6.13 18.01 -9.98
C THR A 85 7.15 18.39 -8.91
N LYS A 86 7.42 19.68 -8.77
CA LYS A 86 8.18 20.23 -7.64
C LYS A 86 7.37 20.36 -6.36
N GLU A 87 6.06 20.11 -6.41
CA GLU A 87 5.20 20.11 -5.24
C GLU A 87 5.49 18.88 -4.37
N VAL A 88 5.54 19.09 -3.07
CA VAL A 88 5.67 18.02 -2.06
C VAL A 88 4.27 17.55 -1.68
N LEU A 89 3.81 16.48 -2.31
CA LEU A 89 2.43 15.98 -2.18
C LEU A 89 2.27 14.95 -1.04
N HIS A 90 3.06 15.05 0.03
CA HIS A 90 2.97 14.16 1.19
C HIS A 90 1.56 14.17 1.79
N LYS A 91 0.98 12.97 2.02
CA LYS A 91 -0.39 12.71 2.51
C LYS A 91 -1.51 13.09 1.53
N VAL A 92 -1.20 13.39 0.28
CA VAL A 92 -2.22 13.55 -0.77
C VAL A 92 -2.65 12.18 -1.26
N TYR A 93 -3.95 11.98 -1.42
CA TYR A 93 -4.50 10.75 -1.98
C TYR A 93 -4.62 10.84 -3.49
N TYR A 94 -4.49 9.71 -4.18
CA TYR A 94 -4.56 9.66 -5.63
C TYR A 94 -5.04 8.30 -6.14
N ASP A 95 -5.48 8.28 -7.38
CA ASP A 95 -5.70 7.10 -8.21
C ASP A 95 -5.39 7.42 -9.67
N PHE A 96 -5.56 6.43 -10.52
CA PHE A 96 -5.38 6.57 -11.96
C PHE A 96 -6.70 6.38 -12.70
N GLU A 97 -6.86 7.14 -13.76
CA GLU A 97 -7.85 6.92 -14.80
C GLU A 97 -7.11 6.58 -16.11
N LEU A 98 -7.39 5.40 -16.67
CA LEU A 98 -6.71 4.88 -17.85
C LEU A 98 -7.70 4.65 -18.98
N SER A 99 -7.32 4.99 -20.22
CA SER A 99 -8.01 4.52 -21.42
C SER A 99 -7.34 3.26 -21.94
N ILE A 100 -8.10 2.17 -22.05
CA ILE A 100 -7.67 0.89 -22.64
C ILE A 100 -8.75 0.43 -23.59
N GLU A 101 -8.42 0.30 -24.89
CA GLU A 101 -9.36 -0.06 -25.96
C GLU A 101 -10.63 0.83 -25.96
N GLY A 102 -10.42 2.14 -25.75
CA GLY A 102 -11.50 3.12 -25.68
C GLY A 102 -12.39 3.00 -24.44
N LYS A 103 -12.01 2.22 -23.44
CA LYS A 103 -12.72 2.11 -22.15
C LYS A 103 -11.94 2.84 -21.06
N MET A 104 -12.64 3.69 -20.32
CA MET A 104 -12.08 4.31 -19.12
C MET A 104 -12.12 3.34 -17.94
N ILE A 105 -11.01 3.16 -17.27
CA ILE A 105 -10.81 2.30 -16.10
C ILE A 105 -10.16 3.13 -15.01
N CYS A 106 -10.70 3.03 -13.79
CA CYS A 106 -10.10 3.65 -12.61
C CYS A 106 -9.37 2.56 -11.80
N SER A 107 -8.18 2.87 -11.31
CA SER A 107 -7.39 1.94 -10.50
C SER A 107 -6.60 2.69 -9.44
N ALA A 108 -6.53 2.13 -8.23
CA ALA A 108 -5.50 2.51 -7.28
C ALA A 108 -4.12 2.10 -7.83
N ASP A 109 -3.07 2.69 -7.26
CA ASP A 109 -1.69 2.37 -7.63
C ASP A 109 -1.28 1.00 -7.05
N PRO A 110 -0.91 0.02 -7.89
CA PRO A 110 -0.46 -1.28 -7.40
C PRO A 110 0.86 -1.22 -6.61
N TYR A 111 1.62 -0.13 -6.74
CA TYR A 111 2.88 0.11 -6.04
C TYR A 111 2.75 1.08 -4.87
N ALA A 112 1.52 1.39 -4.44
CA ALA A 112 1.28 2.33 -3.35
C ALA A 112 1.88 1.82 -2.03
N LYS A 113 2.62 2.70 -1.34
CA LYS A 113 3.20 2.43 -0.01
C LYS A 113 2.21 2.70 1.12
N ALA A 114 1.15 3.43 0.84
CA ALA A 114 0.08 3.73 1.78
C ALA A 114 -1.24 3.95 1.02
N CYS A 115 -2.35 3.75 1.69
CA CYS A 115 -3.68 3.90 1.10
C CYS A 115 -4.71 4.42 2.11
N GLY A 116 -5.85 4.86 1.60
CA GLY A 116 -7.04 5.14 2.36
C GLY A 116 -7.82 3.88 2.74
N ILE A 117 -8.99 4.07 3.32
CA ILE A 117 -9.88 3.00 3.77
C ILE A 117 -10.18 2.03 2.61
N ASN A 118 -10.03 0.74 2.90
CA ASN A 118 -10.26 -0.36 1.95
C ASN A 118 -9.45 -0.28 0.65
N GLY A 119 -8.34 0.47 0.64
CA GLY A 119 -7.52 0.63 -0.55
C GLY A 119 -8.18 1.40 -1.70
N LYS A 120 -9.26 2.14 -1.45
CA LYS A 120 -10.00 2.88 -2.47
C LYS A 120 -9.13 3.92 -3.18
N ARG A 121 -8.25 4.57 -2.43
CA ARG A 121 -7.27 5.53 -2.94
C ARG A 121 -5.89 5.18 -2.43
N SER A 122 -4.90 5.35 -3.26
CA SER A 122 -3.49 5.34 -2.86
C SER A 122 -3.14 6.64 -2.15
N MET A 123 -2.13 6.65 -1.30
CA MET A 123 -1.65 7.85 -0.64
C MET A 123 -0.15 8.04 -0.89
N ILE A 124 0.22 9.25 -1.28
CA ILE A 124 1.61 9.65 -1.43
C ILE A 124 2.21 9.84 -0.04
N VAL A 125 3.30 9.15 0.26
CA VAL A 125 3.96 9.23 1.56
C VAL A 125 5.47 9.41 1.40
N ASP A 126 6.00 10.40 2.09
CA ASP A 126 7.43 10.50 2.38
C ASP A 126 7.69 9.67 3.63
N LEU A 127 8.29 8.50 3.45
CA LEU A 127 8.52 7.54 4.54
C LEU A 127 9.45 8.11 5.62
N LYS A 128 10.39 9.00 5.27
CA LYS A 128 11.30 9.63 6.25
C LYS A 128 10.54 10.47 7.29
N ARG A 129 9.32 10.92 6.95
CA ARG A 129 8.45 11.68 7.87
C ARG A 129 7.56 10.79 8.72
N THR A 130 7.64 9.47 8.56
CA THR A 130 6.80 8.51 9.30
C THR A 130 7.53 7.82 10.43
N ASP A 131 8.85 7.91 10.46
CA ASP A 131 9.68 7.29 11.49
C ASP A 131 9.39 7.90 12.86
N PRO A 132 9.06 7.10 13.88
CA PRO A 132 8.88 7.57 15.23
C PRO A 132 10.24 8.00 15.81
N LYS A 133 10.20 8.82 16.86
CA LYS A 133 11.41 9.23 17.57
C LYS A 133 12.15 7.99 18.10
N GLY A 134 13.44 7.89 17.80
CA GLY A 134 14.31 6.77 18.20
C GLY A 134 14.26 5.58 17.24
N TRP A 135 13.59 5.70 16.08
CA TRP A 135 13.54 4.63 15.08
C TRP A 135 14.93 4.22 14.58
N GLU A 136 15.84 5.18 14.48
CA GLU A 136 17.24 4.95 14.08
C GLU A 136 18.05 4.16 15.11
N GLU A 137 17.57 4.10 16.36
CA GLU A 137 18.18 3.34 17.45
C GLU A 137 17.58 1.93 17.56
N ASP A 138 16.49 1.64 16.84
CA ASP A 138 15.83 0.34 16.86
C ASP A 138 16.67 -0.68 16.09
N VAL A 139 17.07 -1.74 16.77
CA VAL A 139 17.92 -2.79 16.22
C VAL A 139 17.15 -4.10 16.23
N SER A 140 17.10 -4.77 15.08
CA SER A 140 16.52 -6.10 15.00
C SER A 140 17.24 -7.05 15.99
N PRO A 141 16.48 -7.86 16.74
CA PRO A 141 17.08 -8.89 17.62
C PRO A 141 18.03 -9.78 16.84
N ALA A 142 19.10 -10.23 17.50
CA ALA A 142 20.02 -11.19 16.89
C ALA A 142 19.27 -12.46 16.49
N TYR A 143 19.56 -12.95 15.29
CA TYR A 143 18.96 -14.17 14.77
C TYR A 143 19.22 -15.35 15.71
N GLN A 144 18.17 -16.04 16.15
CA GLN A 144 18.26 -17.26 16.97
C GLN A 144 18.08 -18.48 16.07
N GLN A 145 18.74 -19.57 16.43
CA GLN A 145 18.68 -20.83 15.66
C GLN A 145 17.28 -21.46 15.68
N GLU A 146 16.55 -21.30 16.78
CA GLU A 146 15.18 -21.77 16.93
C GLU A 146 14.23 -20.57 16.92
N GLN A 147 13.26 -20.58 16.01
CA GLN A 147 12.23 -19.56 15.91
C GLN A 147 10.87 -20.18 16.24
N ILE A 148 10.15 -19.53 17.16
CA ILE A 148 8.76 -19.85 17.49
C ILE A 148 7.92 -18.71 16.96
N ILE A 149 7.21 -18.96 15.84
CA ILE A 149 6.38 -17.99 15.14
C ILE A 149 4.95 -18.10 15.63
N TYR A 150 4.35 -16.97 15.96
CA TYR A 150 2.95 -16.87 16.36
C TYR A 150 2.21 -15.89 15.45
N GLU A 151 1.38 -16.42 14.56
CA GLU A 151 0.51 -15.61 13.72
C GLU A 151 -0.75 -15.22 14.46
N LEU A 152 -1.13 -13.95 14.42
CA LEU A 152 -2.31 -13.44 15.09
C LEU A 152 -3.05 -12.39 14.25
N HIS A 153 -4.34 -12.27 14.52
CA HIS A 153 -5.16 -11.20 13.96
C HIS A 153 -5.23 -10.04 14.95
N ILE A 154 -4.85 -8.82 14.50
CA ILE A 154 -4.75 -7.62 15.35
C ILE A 154 -6.06 -7.33 16.12
N GLY A 155 -7.20 -7.47 15.43
CA GLY A 155 -8.51 -7.25 16.06
C GLY A 155 -8.80 -8.23 17.17
N GLU A 156 -8.54 -9.53 16.94
CA GLU A 156 -8.86 -10.61 17.88
C GLU A 156 -7.91 -10.66 19.07
N TYR A 157 -6.67 -10.21 18.89
CA TYR A 157 -5.66 -10.21 19.95
C TYR A 157 -6.11 -9.58 21.27
N SER A 158 -6.91 -8.54 21.22
CA SER A 158 -7.29 -7.76 22.40
C SER A 158 -8.77 -7.40 22.46
N TRP A 159 -9.61 -8.00 21.59
CA TRP A 159 -11.02 -7.65 21.48
C TRP A 159 -11.81 -7.99 22.75
N ASP A 160 -11.52 -9.14 23.37
CA ASP A 160 -12.26 -9.63 24.52
C ASP A 160 -12.03 -8.73 25.75
N PRO A 161 -13.10 -8.23 26.39
CA PRO A 161 -13.00 -7.42 27.60
C PRO A 161 -12.24 -8.11 28.74
N SER A 162 -12.36 -9.43 28.87
CA SER A 162 -11.68 -10.20 29.92
C SER A 162 -10.15 -10.23 29.78
N GLY A 163 -9.63 -9.88 28.59
CA GLY A 163 -8.18 -9.84 28.34
C GLY A 163 -7.42 -8.76 29.10
N GLY A 164 -8.10 -7.88 29.85
CA GLY A 164 -7.46 -6.88 30.69
C GLY A 164 -6.94 -5.64 29.92
N PHE A 165 -7.29 -5.50 28.64
CA PHE A 165 -6.89 -4.36 27.84
C PHE A 165 -7.79 -3.14 28.05
N PRO A 166 -7.22 -1.90 28.04
CA PRO A 166 -8.01 -0.68 28.05
C PRO A 166 -9.00 -0.65 26.88
N ALA A 167 -10.25 -0.27 27.12
CA ALA A 167 -11.31 -0.27 26.11
C ALA A 167 -10.94 0.56 24.85
N ALA A 168 -10.18 1.65 25.00
CA ALA A 168 -9.72 2.48 23.89
C ALA A 168 -8.71 1.79 22.97
N PHE A 169 -8.05 0.72 23.43
CA PHE A 169 -6.99 0.02 22.71
C PHE A 169 -7.43 -1.32 22.14
N ARG A 170 -8.56 -1.86 22.62
CA ARG A 170 -9.09 -3.15 22.17
C ARG A 170 -9.28 -3.19 20.65
N GLY A 171 -8.82 -4.28 20.03
CA GLY A 171 -8.88 -4.50 18.59
C GLY A 171 -7.98 -3.57 17.77
N LYS A 172 -7.02 -2.89 18.38
CA LYS A 172 -6.14 -1.92 17.71
C LYS A 172 -4.66 -2.24 17.96
N TYR A 173 -3.80 -1.77 17.08
CA TYR A 173 -2.35 -1.88 17.22
C TYR A 173 -1.82 -1.39 18.58
N LYS A 174 -2.45 -0.39 19.18
CA LYS A 174 -2.08 0.11 20.52
C LYS A 174 -2.21 -0.92 21.64
N ALA A 175 -2.98 -1.99 21.46
CA ALA A 175 -3.05 -3.07 22.44
C ALA A 175 -1.69 -3.74 22.67
N PHE A 176 -0.82 -3.75 21.66
CA PHE A 176 0.54 -4.32 21.78
C PHE A 176 1.48 -3.51 22.68
N THR A 177 1.12 -2.27 23.02
CA THR A 177 1.86 -1.45 23.99
C THR A 177 1.40 -1.66 25.43
N CYS A 178 0.40 -2.54 25.67
CA CYS A 178 -0.09 -2.84 27.00
C CYS A 178 0.77 -3.93 27.62
N GLU A 179 1.41 -3.59 28.72
CA GLU A 179 2.20 -4.53 29.51
C GLU A 179 1.40 -5.07 30.71
N ASN A 180 1.76 -6.26 31.18
CA ASN A 180 1.22 -6.86 32.40
C ASN A 180 -0.31 -7.01 32.43
N THR A 181 -0.94 -7.18 31.28
CA THR A 181 -2.37 -7.49 31.21
C THR A 181 -2.63 -8.90 31.73
N THR A 182 -3.72 -9.09 32.47
CA THR A 182 -4.14 -10.39 33.03
C THR A 182 -5.64 -10.61 32.82
N LEU A 183 -6.02 -11.88 32.82
CA LEU A 183 -7.43 -12.28 32.67
C LEU A 183 -8.27 -11.66 33.79
N ASP A 184 -9.33 -10.93 33.42
CA ASP A 184 -10.21 -10.23 34.36
C ASP A 184 -9.47 -9.39 35.43
N HIS A 185 -8.26 -8.92 35.12
CA HIS A 185 -7.38 -8.20 36.04
C HIS A 185 -7.01 -8.98 37.32
N ASP A 186 -6.96 -10.31 37.25
CA ASP A 186 -6.68 -11.17 38.39
C ASP A 186 -5.25 -11.12 38.90
N GLY A 187 -4.31 -10.55 38.13
CA GLY A 187 -2.89 -10.44 38.47
C GLY A 187 -2.11 -11.76 38.40
N VAL A 188 -2.74 -12.86 37.99
CA VAL A 188 -2.15 -14.23 37.99
C VAL A 188 -2.04 -14.82 36.60
N HIS A 189 -3.07 -14.69 35.79
CA HIS A 189 -3.13 -15.30 34.45
C HIS A 189 -2.77 -14.26 33.39
N PRO A 190 -1.51 -14.25 32.90
CA PRO A 190 -1.07 -13.25 31.92
C PRO A 190 -1.84 -13.38 30.61
N THR A 191 -2.13 -12.25 30.00
CA THR A 191 -2.70 -12.12 28.66
C THR A 191 -1.78 -11.29 27.80
N GLY A 192 -2.13 -11.12 26.52
CA GLY A 192 -1.43 -10.22 25.63
C GLY A 192 0.06 -10.53 25.49
N PHE A 193 0.88 -9.51 25.50
CA PHE A 193 2.32 -9.61 25.29
C PHE A 193 3.01 -10.47 26.36
N SER A 194 2.63 -10.32 27.63
CA SER A 194 3.17 -11.13 28.73
C SER A 194 2.87 -12.62 28.58
N TYR A 195 1.72 -12.98 27.99
CA TYR A 195 1.41 -14.37 27.68
C TYR A 195 2.30 -14.91 26.56
N MET A 196 2.50 -14.15 25.48
CA MET A 196 3.37 -14.53 24.37
C MET A 196 4.83 -14.75 24.84
N GLN A 197 5.33 -13.86 25.71
CA GLN A 197 6.66 -14.04 26.33
C GLN A 197 6.73 -15.34 27.16
N LYS A 198 5.69 -15.65 27.94
CA LYS A 198 5.62 -16.89 28.71
C LYS A 198 5.60 -18.14 27.84
N LEU A 199 5.04 -18.06 26.64
CA LEU A 199 5.07 -19.15 25.65
C LEU A 199 6.43 -19.31 24.96
N GLY A 200 7.34 -18.35 25.11
CA GLY A 200 8.64 -18.37 24.46
C GLY A 200 8.58 -18.02 22.97
N ILE A 201 7.57 -17.24 22.56
CA ILE A 201 7.42 -16.78 21.17
C ILE A 201 8.56 -15.82 20.84
N THR A 202 9.18 -16.03 19.68
CA THR A 202 10.33 -15.24 19.22
C THR A 202 9.99 -14.31 18.05
N ASN A 203 8.93 -14.63 17.28
CA ASN A 203 8.51 -13.90 16.09
C ASN A 203 6.99 -13.82 15.98
#